data_f6daf4e6b7cfecd7dd30d6933085bb8f
#
_entry.id   f6daf4e6b7cfecd7dd30d6933085bb8f
#
_cell.length_a   1.000
_cell.length_b   1.000
_cell.length_c   1.000
_cell.angle_alpha   90.00
_cell.angle_beta   90.00
_cell.angle_gamma   90.00
#
_symmetry.space_group_name_H-M   'P 1'
#
loop_
_entity.id
_entity.type
_entity.pdbx_description
1 polymer ?
#
loop_
_entity_poly.entity_id
_entity_poly.type
_entity_poly.pdbx_seq_one_letter_code
_entity_poly.pdbx_strand_id
1 'polypeptide(L)'
;FLLRVRKKLTGEESNSAKEADASTGENDMEVEKSASAVEKPSGEGGKGPEYEERLAKLKDILSGKTPTDLYLHFLYIHSKTDLLILKSIKDKLKPRNTVTHIATIMSHAIMNSGTTIDTFLRDNLQWLAKATNWSKFTATASIGVIHRGHYKESLKLLQPYLPSGNSNSNSPYQEGGALYALGLIHACDGGEQASFLQESIKSKNEIIQHGASLGLGLTAMATGDTAIFEELYEIIVSDNAVSGEAASIAAGLVMLGTGYEEGIENLIGYAHDTKHEKIIRGIAMAVGLIEYGREEA
;
A
#
# COMPACT_ATOMS: atom_id res chain seq x y z
N PHE A 1 -2.72 11.73 -8.00
CA PHE A 1 -3.52 12.70 -8.77
C PHE A 1 -4.93 12.17 -9.05
N LEU A 2 -5.08 11.00 -9.70
CA LEU A 2 -6.39 10.43 -10.04
C LEU A 2 -7.27 10.17 -8.81
N LEU A 3 -6.71 9.65 -7.73
CA LEU A 3 -7.42 9.44 -6.47
C LEU A 3 -7.92 10.75 -5.85
N ARG A 4 -7.11 11.82 -5.88
CA ARG A 4 -7.54 13.16 -5.43
C ARG A 4 -8.65 13.74 -6.29
N VAL A 5 -8.55 13.60 -7.62
CA VAL A 5 -9.62 14.03 -8.53
C VAL A 5 -10.90 13.24 -8.25
N ARG A 6 -10.79 11.92 -8.00
CA ARG A 6 -11.92 11.09 -7.61
C ARG A 6 -12.56 11.56 -6.30
N LYS A 7 -11.79 11.82 -5.24
CA LYS A 7 -12.28 12.33 -3.95
C LYS A 7 -13.01 13.68 -4.12
N LYS A 8 -12.46 14.62 -4.90
CA LYS A 8 -13.13 15.89 -5.22
C LYS A 8 -14.45 15.71 -5.96
N LEU A 9 -14.52 14.77 -6.89
CA LEU A 9 -15.75 14.47 -7.63
C LEU A 9 -16.81 13.75 -6.79
N THR A 10 -16.38 12.99 -5.77
CA THR A 10 -17.31 12.30 -4.85
C THR A 10 -17.80 13.18 -3.72
N GLY A 11 -17.19 14.35 -3.49
CA GLY A 11 -17.54 15.26 -2.39
C GLY A 11 -17.03 14.80 -1.02
N GLU A 12 -16.13 13.82 -0.97
CA GLU A 12 -15.56 13.27 0.26
C GLU A 12 -14.58 14.23 0.96
N GLU A 13 -14.09 15.26 0.26
CA GLU A 13 -13.19 16.30 0.82
C GLU A 13 -13.90 17.42 1.60
N SER A 14 -15.24 17.43 1.69
CA SER A 14 -15.94 18.60 2.26
C SER A 14 -16.00 18.65 3.79
N ASN A 15 -15.54 17.63 4.52
CA ASN A 15 -15.68 17.59 5.98
C ASN A 15 -14.38 17.84 6.76
N SER A 16 -13.18 17.68 6.18
CA SER A 16 -11.93 17.93 6.90
C SER A 16 -11.40 19.38 6.81
N ALA A 17 -11.87 20.17 5.84
CA ALA A 17 -11.40 21.54 5.64
C ALA A 17 -12.22 22.61 6.39
N LYS A 18 -13.26 22.24 7.15
CA LYS A 18 -14.11 23.19 7.89
C LYS A 18 -13.74 23.41 9.35
N GLU A 19 -12.82 22.65 9.91
CA GLU A 19 -12.40 22.81 11.30
C GLU A 19 -11.11 23.61 11.50
N ALA A 20 -10.37 23.93 10.44
CA ALA A 20 -9.08 24.64 10.53
C ALA A 20 -9.14 26.17 10.31
N ASP A 21 -10.32 26.76 10.01
CA ASP A 21 -10.42 28.19 9.65
C ASP A 21 -11.24 29.03 10.65
N ALA A 22 -11.10 28.75 11.94
CA ALA A 22 -11.80 29.49 13.00
C ALA A 22 -10.85 30.06 14.07
N SER A 23 -9.65 30.53 13.70
CA SER A 23 -8.89 31.42 14.61
C SER A 23 -7.78 32.14 13.85
N THR A 24 -8.02 33.33 13.32
CA THR A 24 -7.15 34.52 13.49
C THR A 24 -7.78 35.71 12.79
N GLY A 25 -7.88 36.78 13.54
CA GLY A 25 -8.53 38.01 13.13
C GLY A 25 -7.66 38.91 12.26
N GLU A 26 -8.41 39.74 11.55
CA GLU A 26 -8.15 41.10 11.03
C GLU A 26 -6.69 41.58 10.88
N ASN A 27 -6.31 41.86 9.62
CA ASN A 27 -5.86 43.22 9.25
C ASN A 27 -5.79 43.41 7.74
N ASP A 28 -6.34 44.57 7.33
CA ASP A 28 -6.43 45.12 5.99
C ASP A 28 -5.10 45.27 5.26
N MET A 29 -5.07 44.93 3.98
CA MET A 29 -4.46 45.82 2.96
C MET A 29 -4.92 45.41 1.54
N GLU A 30 -5.62 46.35 0.85
CA GLU A 30 -6.03 46.26 -0.55
C GLU A 30 -4.81 46.19 -1.47
N VAL A 31 -4.81 45.19 -2.35
CA VAL A 31 -4.05 45.23 -3.62
C VAL A 31 -4.96 44.71 -4.73
N GLU A 32 -5.38 45.61 -5.59
CA GLU A 32 -6.06 45.32 -6.85
C GLU A 32 -5.25 44.37 -7.71
N LYS A 33 -5.79 43.22 -8.06
CA LYS A 33 -5.38 42.45 -9.24
C LYS A 33 -6.61 42.05 -10.05
N SER A 34 -6.69 42.68 -11.20
CA SER A 34 -7.54 42.28 -12.31
C SER A 34 -7.22 40.85 -12.71
N ALA A 35 -8.14 39.92 -12.44
CA ALA A 35 -8.16 38.61 -13.02
C ALA A 35 -9.52 38.36 -13.65
N SER A 36 -9.48 38.04 -14.93
CA SER A 36 -10.61 37.72 -15.78
C SER A 36 -11.57 36.75 -15.11
N ALA A 37 -12.81 37.16 -14.98
CA ALA A 37 -13.90 36.37 -14.45
C ALA A 37 -14.10 35.11 -15.33
N VAL A 38 -13.75 33.96 -14.82
CA VAL A 38 -14.36 32.70 -15.24
C VAL A 38 -15.65 32.59 -14.45
N GLU A 39 -16.77 32.80 -15.13
CA GLU A 39 -18.11 32.67 -14.57
C GLU A 39 -18.27 31.31 -13.90
N LYS A 40 -18.50 31.30 -12.60
CA LYS A 40 -19.04 30.15 -11.89
C LYS A 40 -20.47 29.94 -12.42
N PRO A 41 -20.82 28.75 -12.90
CA PRO A 41 -22.19 28.44 -13.20
C PRO A 41 -22.96 28.34 -11.89
N SER A 42 -23.62 29.45 -11.51
CA SER A 42 -24.68 29.45 -10.53
C SER A 42 -25.92 28.82 -11.18
N GLY A 43 -26.19 27.55 -10.85
CA GLY A 43 -27.35 26.82 -11.32
C GLY A 43 -27.68 25.72 -10.34
N GLU A 44 -28.53 26.02 -9.36
CA GLU A 44 -29.38 25.01 -8.71
C GLU A 44 -30.39 24.48 -9.74
N GLY A 45 -29.87 23.77 -10.73
CA GLY A 45 -30.65 22.97 -11.66
C GLY A 45 -30.48 21.52 -11.28
N GLY A 46 -31.56 20.84 -10.94
CA GLY A 46 -31.55 19.43 -10.56
C GLY A 46 -30.68 18.60 -11.48
N LYS A 47 -29.73 17.86 -10.90
CA LYS A 47 -28.82 16.99 -11.61
C LYS A 47 -29.69 15.92 -12.31
N GLY A 48 -29.89 16.08 -13.61
CA GLY A 48 -30.73 15.16 -14.39
C GLY A 48 -30.08 13.77 -14.46
N PRO A 49 -30.84 12.72 -14.76
CA PRO A 49 -30.33 11.34 -14.83
C PRO A 49 -29.13 11.17 -15.77
N GLU A 50 -29.04 11.99 -16.80
CA GLU A 50 -27.88 12.03 -17.72
C GLU A 50 -26.60 12.54 -17.06
N TYR A 51 -26.69 13.49 -16.12
CA TYR A 51 -25.54 13.96 -15.36
C TYR A 51 -25.01 12.87 -14.43
N GLU A 52 -25.91 12.16 -13.75
CA GLU A 52 -25.51 11.08 -12.84
C GLU A 52 -24.91 9.90 -13.59
N GLU A 53 -25.42 9.56 -14.77
CA GLU A 53 -24.84 8.54 -15.63
C GLU A 53 -23.43 8.92 -16.11
N ARG A 54 -23.22 10.16 -16.52
CA ARG A 54 -21.90 10.67 -16.91
C ARG A 54 -20.92 10.68 -15.73
N LEU A 55 -21.39 11.07 -14.55
CA LEU A 55 -20.59 11.06 -13.33
C LEU A 55 -20.20 9.64 -12.94
N ALA A 56 -21.12 8.68 -13.04
CA ALA A 56 -20.85 7.28 -12.79
C ALA A 56 -19.78 6.73 -13.74
N LYS A 57 -19.87 7.04 -15.03
CA LYS A 57 -18.86 6.67 -16.04
C LYS A 57 -17.50 7.29 -15.74
N LEU A 58 -17.45 8.56 -15.32
CA LEU A 58 -16.21 9.23 -14.94
C LEU A 58 -15.60 8.57 -13.70
N LYS A 59 -16.40 8.24 -12.70
CA LYS A 59 -15.96 7.53 -11.50
C LYS A 59 -15.38 6.16 -11.85
N ASP A 60 -16.02 5.42 -12.74
CA ASP A 60 -15.54 4.12 -13.20
C ASP A 60 -14.20 4.24 -13.94
N ILE A 61 -14.06 5.20 -14.87
CA ILE A 61 -12.81 5.47 -15.57
C ILE A 61 -11.69 5.85 -14.58
N LEU A 62 -11.99 6.74 -13.62
CA LEU A 62 -11.01 7.21 -12.62
C LEU A 62 -10.68 6.14 -11.56
N SER A 63 -11.50 5.10 -11.42
CA SER A 63 -11.21 3.97 -10.52
C SER A 63 -9.99 3.16 -10.99
N GLY A 64 -9.66 3.22 -12.28
CA GLY A 64 -8.57 2.44 -12.87
C GLY A 64 -8.84 0.93 -12.97
N LYS A 65 -10.06 0.46 -12.66
CA LYS A 65 -10.40 -0.97 -12.70
C LYS A 65 -10.28 -1.55 -14.11
N THR A 66 -10.90 -0.91 -15.09
CA THR A 66 -10.84 -1.36 -16.49
C THR A 66 -9.42 -1.40 -17.07
N PRO A 67 -8.57 -0.34 -16.92
CA PRO A 67 -7.18 -0.43 -17.32
C PRO A 67 -6.41 -1.56 -16.62
N THR A 68 -6.63 -1.75 -15.31
CA THR A 68 -6.00 -2.83 -14.55
C THR A 68 -6.37 -4.20 -15.12
N ASP A 69 -7.65 -4.46 -15.37
CA ASP A 69 -8.12 -5.71 -15.95
C ASP A 69 -7.51 -5.97 -17.34
N LEU A 70 -7.40 -4.94 -18.16
CA LEU A 70 -6.76 -5.04 -19.49
C LEU A 70 -5.27 -5.35 -19.39
N TYR A 71 -4.54 -4.71 -18.46
CA TYR A 71 -3.13 -5.00 -18.23
C TYR A 71 -2.91 -6.41 -17.67
N LEU A 72 -3.73 -6.87 -16.73
CA LEU A 72 -3.65 -8.22 -16.19
C LEU A 72 -3.92 -9.27 -17.28
N HIS A 73 -4.92 -9.04 -18.11
CA HIS A 73 -5.24 -9.91 -19.25
C HIS A 73 -4.08 -9.95 -20.26
N PHE A 74 -3.48 -8.81 -20.57
CA PHE A 74 -2.29 -8.72 -21.43
C PHE A 74 -1.12 -9.51 -20.84
N LEU A 75 -0.82 -9.31 -19.56
CA LEU A 75 0.26 -10.04 -18.88
C LEU A 75 0.03 -11.55 -18.90
N TYR A 76 -1.19 -12.00 -18.67
CA TYR A 76 -1.54 -13.42 -18.70
C TYR A 76 -1.33 -14.05 -20.08
N ILE A 77 -1.83 -13.41 -21.16
CA ILE A 77 -1.68 -13.92 -22.53
C ILE A 77 -0.22 -13.95 -22.99
N HIS A 78 0.56 -12.94 -22.60
CA HIS A 78 1.95 -12.80 -23.03
C HIS A 78 2.96 -13.42 -22.06
N SER A 79 2.50 -14.02 -20.95
CA SER A 79 3.38 -14.75 -20.03
C SER A 79 3.94 -15.99 -20.70
N LYS A 80 5.24 -15.96 -21.01
CA LYS A 80 5.99 -17.08 -21.63
C LYS A 80 7.14 -17.50 -20.73
N THR A 81 6.90 -17.55 -19.42
CA THR A 81 7.91 -17.95 -18.46
C THR A 81 8.18 -19.46 -18.55
N ASP A 82 9.45 -19.82 -18.69
CA ASP A 82 9.85 -21.22 -18.70
C ASP A 82 10.11 -21.71 -17.27
N LEU A 83 9.18 -22.49 -16.75
CA LEU A 83 9.28 -23.10 -15.41
C LEU A 83 10.42 -24.12 -15.30
N LEU A 84 10.94 -24.66 -16.43
CA LEU A 84 12.07 -25.58 -16.41
C LEU A 84 13.35 -24.90 -15.93
N ILE A 85 13.53 -23.62 -16.24
CA ILE A 85 14.66 -22.81 -15.73
C ILE A 85 14.60 -22.76 -14.21
N LEU A 86 13.46 -22.42 -13.62
CA LEU A 86 13.28 -22.34 -12.17
C LEU A 86 13.46 -23.73 -11.49
N LYS A 87 12.95 -24.78 -12.10
CA LYS A 87 13.15 -26.17 -11.63
C LYS A 87 14.63 -26.53 -11.64
N SER A 88 15.35 -26.24 -12.74
CA SER A 88 16.79 -26.49 -12.85
C SER A 88 17.60 -25.71 -11.80
N ILE A 89 17.24 -24.45 -11.56
CA ILE A 89 17.88 -23.63 -10.52
C ILE A 89 17.62 -24.25 -9.15
N LYS A 90 16.37 -24.54 -8.80
CA LYS A 90 15.97 -25.15 -7.52
C LYS A 90 16.76 -26.45 -7.25
N ASP A 91 16.89 -27.33 -8.25
CA ASP A 91 17.54 -28.63 -8.10
C ASP A 91 19.06 -28.52 -7.91
N LYS A 92 19.67 -27.45 -8.42
CA LYS A 92 21.12 -27.17 -8.25
C LYS A 92 21.43 -26.41 -6.95
N LEU A 93 20.43 -25.80 -6.29
CA LEU A 93 20.65 -25.05 -5.07
C LEU A 93 20.81 -25.94 -3.86
N LYS A 94 21.82 -25.61 -3.02
CA LYS A 94 21.99 -26.29 -1.73
C LYS A 94 20.76 -26.02 -0.83
N PRO A 95 20.19 -27.08 -0.22
CA PRO A 95 18.92 -26.95 0.55
C PRO A 95 18.93 -25.96 1.73
N ARG A 96 20.13 -25.57 2.20
CA ARG A 96 20.32 -24.72 3.38
C ARG A 96 20.65 -23.25 3.06
N ASN A 97 20.68 -22.85 1.80
CA ASN A 97 21.00 -21.46 1.44
C ASN A 97 19.72 -20.63 1.37
N THR A 98 19.46 -19.89 2.44
CA THR A 98 18.28 -19.01 2.57
C THR A 98 18.23 -17.95 1.49
N VAL A 99 19.36 -17.35 1.13
CA VAL A 99 19.43 -16.27 0.14
C VAL A 99 18.98 -16.75 -1.24
N THR A 100 19.52 -17.89 -1.68
CA THR A 100 19.14 -18.45 -3.00
C THR A 100 17.71 -18.98 -3.02
N HIS A 101 17.21 -19.46 -1.89
CA HIS A 101 15.81 -19.86 -1.74
C HIS A 101 14.87 -18.65 -1.92
N ILE A 102 15.14 -17.54 -1.21
CA ILE A 102 14.38 -16.30 -1.34
C ILE A 102 14.47 -15.74 -2.77
N ALA A 103 15.69 -15.69 -3.33
CA ALA A 103 15.90 -15.16 -4.68
C ALA A 103 15.11 -15.95 -5.74
N THR A 104 15.03 -17.28 -5.62
CA THR A 104 14.23 -18.11 -6.54
C THR A 104 12.73 -17.82 -6.42
N ILE A 105 12.22 -17.68 -5.21
CA ILE A 105 10.81 -17.34 -4.96
C ILE A 105 10.48 -15.94 -5.51
N MET A 106 11.32 -14.97 -5.22
CA MET A 106 11.10 -13.58 -5.71
C MET A 106 11.18 -13.52 -7.24
N SER A 107 12.15 -14.20 -7.86
CA SER A 107 12.25 -14.27 -9.32
C SER A 107 10.97 -14.87 -9.92
N HIS A 108 10.46 -15.97 -9.35
CA HIS A 108 9.21 -16.58 -9.79
C HIS A 108 8.03 -15.59 -9.67
N ALA A 109 7.92 -14.89 -8.52
CA ALA A 109 6.85 -13.95 -8.28
C ALA A 109 6.88 -12.76 -9.26
N ILE A 110 8.06 -12.21 -9.52
CA ILE A 110 8.23 -11.09 -10.46
C ILE A 110 7.91 -11.53 -11.89
N MET A 111 8.42 -12.71 -12.31
CA MET A 111 8.16 -13.26 -13.65
C MET A 111 6.68 -13.52 -13.90
N ASN A 112 5.91 -13.84 -12.86
CA ASN A 112 4.47 -14.14 -12.95
C ASN A 112 3.60 -13.07 -12.29
N SER A 113 4.09 -11.83 -12.16
CA SER A 113 3.35 -10.75 -11.53
C SER A 113 2.01 -10.49 -12.23
N GLY A 114 0.89 -10.55 -11.47
CA GLY A 114 -0.46 -10.32 -11.97
C GLY A 114 -1.03 -11.41 -12.88
N THR A 115 -0.30 -12.51 -13.11
CA THR A 115 -0.73 -13.59 -14.03
C THR A 115 -1.57 -14.68 -13.37
N THR A 116 -1.60 -14.73 -12.04
CA THR A 116 -2.17 -15.83 -11.24
C THR A 116 -1.49 -17.20 -11.41
N ILE A 117 -0.38 -17.27 -12.15
CA ILE A 117 0.34 -18.52 -12.43
C ILE A 117 1.27 -18.85 -11.25
N ASP A 118 0.77 -19.60 -10.29
CA ASP A 118 1.47 -20.02 -9.08
C ASP A 118 1.88 -21.51 -9.06
N THR A 119 1.84 -22.17 -10.21
CA THR A 119 2.15 -23.60 -10.38
C THR A 119 3.49 -24.02 -9.79
N PHE A 120 4.53 -23.21 -9.96
CA PHE A 120 5.84 -23.51 -9.37
C PHE A 120 5.78 -23.60 -7.84
N LEU A 121 5.01 -22.74 -7.17
CA LEU A 121 4.86 -22.78 -5.72
C LEU A 121 4.08 -24.03 -5.29
N ARG A 122 2.98 -24.33 -5.97
CA ARG A 122 2.14 -25.50 -5.67
C ARG A 122 2.87 -26.83 -5.87
N ASP A 123 3.65 -26.93 -6.93
CA ASP A 123 4.42 -28.13 -7.25
C ASP A 123 5.60 -28.37 -6.29
N ASN A 124 6.01 -27.35 -5.53
CA ASN A 124 7.21 -27.39 -4.70
C ASN A 124 6.94 -27.11 -3.21
N LEU A 125 5.76 -27.45 -2.68
CA LEU A 125 5.37 -27.18 -1.30
C LEU A 125 6.35 -27.73 -0.25
N GLN A 126 6.91 -28.93 -0.47
CA GLN A 126 7.90 -29.53 0.43
C GLN A 126 9.22 -28.74 0.45
N TRP A 127 9.60 -28.14 -0.67
CA TRP A 127 10.78 -27.29 -0.76
C TRP A 127 10.50 -25.92 -0.11
N LEU A 128 9.33 -25.34 -0.33
CA LEU A 128 8.87 -24.11 0.32
C LEU A 128 8.77 -24.26 1.85
N ALA A 129 8.30 -25.42 2.33
CA ALA A 129 8.19 -25.69 3.76
C ALA A 129 9.53 -25.66 4.53
N LYS A 130 10.66 -25.73 3.81
CA LYS A 130 12.01 -25.57 4.40
C LYS A 130 12.35 -24.12 4.72
N ALA A 131 11.54 -23.15 4.24
CA ALA A 131 11.69 -21.75 4.58
C ALA A 131 11.47 -21.52 6.07
N THR A 132 12.33 -20.69 6.66
CA THR A 132 12.24 -20.31 8.08
C THR A 132 12.22 -18.79 8.21
N ASN A 133 11.56 -18.29 9.23
CA ASN A 133 11.57 -16.88 9.58
C ASN A 133 11.20 -15.97 8.37
N TRP A 134 12.03 -15.02 8.05
CA TRP A 134 11.80 -14.05 6.95
C TRP A 134 11.68 -14.71 5.56
N SER A 135 12.29 -15.87 5.35
CA SER A 135 12.07 -16.61 4.09
C SER A 135 10.63 -17.09 3.96
N LYS A 136 10.00 -17.46 5.08
CA LYS A 136 8.59 -17.86 5.12
C LYS A 136 7.69 -16.62 4.87
N PHE A 137 8.03 -15.48 5.48
CA PHE A 137 7.36 -14.21 5.21
C PHE A 137 7.40 -13.89 3.71
N THR A 138 8.59 -13.88 3.09
CA THR A 138 8.75 -13.58 1.67
C THR A 138 8.01 -14.58 0.78
N ALA A 139 8.04 -15.87 1.11
CA ALA A 139 7.31 -16.89 0.36
C ALA A 139 5.81 -16.66 0.35
N THR A 140 5.22 -16.28 1.50
CA THR A 140 3.81 -15.97 1.58
C THR A 140 3.49 -14.64 0.89
N ALA A 141 4.31 -13.61 1.09
CA ALA A 141 4.14 -12.32 0.42
C ALA A 141 4.22 -12.42 -1.11
N SER A 142 5.01 -13.36 -1.64
CA SER A 142 5.16 -13.59 -3.09
C SER A 142 3.85 -13.97 -3.78
N ILE A 143 2.91 -14.59 -3.06
CA ILE A 143 1.56 -14.90 -3.54
C ILE A 143 0.84 -13.59 -3.93
N GLY A 144 1.02 -12.53 -3.12
CA GLY A 144 0.44 -11.22 -3.40
C GLY A 144 0.93 -10.59 -4.70
N VAL A 145 2.21 -10.79 -5.04
CA VAL A 145 2.77 -10.30 -6.32
C VAL A 145 2.16 -11.04 -7.52
N ILE A 146 2.05 -12.37 -7.43
CA ILE A 146 1.49 -13.22 -8.50
C ILE A 146 0.03 -12.89 -8.74
N HIS A 147 -0.72 -12.60 -7.68
CA HIS A 147 -2.16 -12.32 -7.74
C HIS A 147 -2.49 -10.82 -7.71
N ARG A 148 -1.53 -9.94 -7.98
CA ARG A 148 -1.74 -8.49 -7.97
C ARG A 148 -2.90 -8.08 -8.86
N GLY A 149 -3.82 -7.26 -8.30
CA GLY A 149 -4.98 -6.73 -9.00
C GLY A 149 -6.20 -7.68 -9.06
N HIS A 150 -6.06 -8.92 -8.61
CA HIS A 150 -7.17 -9.88 -8.54
C HIS A 150 -7.93 -9.75 -7.21
N TYR A 151 -8.64 -8.63 -7.03
CA TYR A 151 -9.25 -8.21 -5.77
C TYR A 151 -10.29 -9.18 -5.22
N LYS A 152 -11.17 -9.72 -6.09
CA LYS A 152 -12.37 -10.49 -5.69
C LYS A 152 -12.07 -11.76 -4.92
N GLU A 153 -10.93 -12.40 -5.18
CA GLU A 153 -10.57 -13.68 -4.60
C GLU A 153 -9.45 -13.58 -3.54
N SER A 154 -8.95 -12.37 -3.30
CA SER A 154 -7.78 -12.12 -2.45
C SER A 154 -7.91 -12.70 -1.04
N LEU A 155 -9.01 -12.42 -0.35
CA LEU A 155 -9.26 -12.92 1.00
C LEU A 155 -9.41 -14.44 1.03
N LYS A 156 -10.12 -15.03 0.08
CA LYS A 156 -10.30 -16.49 -0.03
C LYS A 156 -8.96 -17.20 -0.26
N LEU A 157 -8.11 -16.61 -1.11
CA LEU A 157 -6.77 -17.12 -1.41
C LEU A 157 -5.86 -17.09 -0.17
N LEU A 158 -5.90 -15.99 0.57
CA LEU A 158 -5.02 -15.76 1.71
C LEU A 158 -5.56 -16.28 3.03
N GLN A 159 -6.86 -16.62 3.12
CA GLN A 159 -7.51 -17.10 4.33
C GLN A 159 -6.73 -18.16 5.14
N PRO A 160 -6.08 -19.16 4.50
CA PRO A 160 -5.30 -20.15 5.24
C PRO A 160 -4.06 -19.59 5.93
N TYR A 161 -3.61 -18.41 5.53
CA TYR A 161 -2.37 -17.77 5.97
C TYR A 161 -2.60 -16.53 6.84
N LEU A 162 -3.78 -15.94 6.80
CA LEU A 162 -4.15 -14.77 7.59
C LEU A 162 -4.22 -15.09 9.08
N PRO A 163 -4.01 -14.11 9.97
CA PRO A 163 -4.19 -14.28 11.40
C PRO A 163 -5.61 -14.76 11.69
N SER A 164 -5.73 -15.98 12.21
CA SER A 164 -6.99 -16.53 12.70
C SER A 164 -6.90 -16.60 14.21
N GLY A 165 -7.92 -16.13 14.92
CA GLY A 165 -7.95 -16.10 16.40
C GLY A 165 -7.80 -17.48 17.08
N ASN A 166 -7.65 -18.56 16.32
CA ASN A 166 -7.33 -19.89 16.80
C ASN A 166 -5.81 -20.06 16.87
N SER A 167 -5.28 -20.11 18.07
CA SER A 167 -3.88 -20.11 18.47
C SER A 167 -2.98 -21.27 17.96
N ASN A 168 -3.36 -22.02 16.96
CA ASN A 168 -2.69 -23.29 16.65
C ASN A 168 -2.15 -23.48 15.23
N SER A 169 -2.13 -22.51 14.34
CA SER A 169 -1.84 -22.89 12.95
C SER A 169 -0.68 -22.21 12.26
N ASN A 170 -0.45 -20.92 12.42
CA ASN A 170 0.50 -20.24 11.56
C ASN A 170 1.68 -19.62 12.33
N SER A 171 2.82 -19.57 11.65
CA SER A 171 3.98 -18.82 12.16
C SER A 171 3.71 -17.33 11.98
N PRO A 172 4.10 -16.45 12.94
CA PRO A 172 3.96 -14.99 12.81
C PRO A 172 4.54 -14.44 11.48
N TYR A 173 5.61 -15.06 10.98
CA TYR A 173 6.19 -14.73 9.68
C TYR A 173 5.25 -15.02 8.50
N GLN A 174 4.47 -16.08 8.61
CA GLN A 174 3.49 -16.46 7.58
C GLN A 174 2.29 -15.53 7.61
N GLU A 175 1.81 -15.21 8.80
CA GLU A 175 0.70 -14.27 9.01
C GLU A 175 1.07 -12.86 8.55
N GLY A 176 2.24 -12.35 8.96
CA GLY A 176 2.75 -11.06 8.49
C GLY A 176 2.96 -11.02 6.97
N GLY A 177 3.50 -12.12 6.39
CA GLY A 177 3.63 -12.27 4.95
C GLY A 177 2.30 -12.26 4.21
N ALA A 178 1.23 -12.83 4.80
CA ALA A 178 -0.11 -12.83 4.22
C ALA A 178 -0.76 -11.45 4.25
N LEU A 179 -0.56 -10.68 5.33
CA LEU A 179 -1.04 -9.30 5.42
C LEU A 179 -0.34 -8.40 4.40
N TYR A 180 0.96 -8.59 4.21
CA TYR A 180 1.70 -7.91 3.16
C TYR A 180 1.25 -8.35 1.76
N ALA A 181 0.99 -9.64 1.54
CA ALA A 181 0.40 -10.15 0.29
C ALA A 181 -0.95 -9.52 -0.02
N LEU A 182 -1.80 -9.34 0.99
CA LEU A 182 -3.09 -8.66 0.83
C LEU A 182 -2.89 -7.22 0.35
N GLY A 183 -1.96 -6.48 0.95
CA GLY A 183 -1.59 -5.14 0.50
C GLY A 183 -1.03 -5.10 -0.93
N LEU A 184 -0.24 -6.11 -1.32
CA LEU A 184 0.30 -6.23 -2.69
C LEU A 184 -0.80 -6.50 -3.73
N ILE A 185 -1.79 -7.33 -3.41
CA ILE A 185 -2.95 -7.56 -4.28
C ILE A 185 -3.75 -6.27 -4.47
N HIS A 186 -4.02 -5.56 -3.38
CA HIS A 186 -4.82 -4.35 -3.32
C HIS A 186 -3.99 -3.05 -3.45
N ALA A 187 -2.79 -3.13 -4.01
CA ALA A 187 -1.93 -1.94 -4.15
C ALA A 187 -2.62 -0.87 -5.00
N CYS A 188 -2.73 0.34 -4.45
CA CYS A 188 -3.40 1.51 -5.07
C CYS A 188 -4.92 1.35 -5.26
N ASP A 189 -5.58 0.44 -4.56
CA ASP A 189 -7.04 0.22 -4.66
C ASP A 189 -7.87 1.30 -3.94
N GLY A 190 -7.21 2.22 -3.26
CA GLY A 190 -7.86 3.34 -2.56
C GLY A 190 -8.39 2.97 -1.18
N GLY A 191 -7.95 1.87 -0.62
CA GLY A 191 -8.17 1.53 0.78
C GLY A 191 -9.37 0.62 1.07
N GLU A 192 -9.90 -0.12 0.10
CA GLU A 192 -11.02 -1.05 0.35
C GLU A 192 -10.72 -2.06 1.48
N GLN A 193 -9.45 -2.50 1.63
CA GLN A 193 -9.02 -3.42 2.69
C GLN A 193 -8.29 -2.71 3.85
N ALA A 194 -8.29 -1.38 3.89
CA ALA A 194 -7.56 -0.61 4.90
C ALA A 194 -8.03 -0.93 6.32
N SER A 195 -9.34 -1.01 6.57
CA SER A 195 -9.90 -1.28 7.89
C SER A 195 -9.44 -2.61 8.49
N PHE A 196 -9.35 -3.66 7.68
CA PHE A 196 -8.84 -4.97 8.12
C PHE A 196 -7.34 -4.90 8.48
N LEU A 197 -6.55 -4.18 7.68
CA LEU A 197 -5.13 -3.99 7.94
C LEU A 197 -4.88 -3.07 9.13
N GLN A 198 -5.70 -2.01 9.33
CA GLN A 198 -5.66 -1.14 10.51
C GLN A 198 -5.94 -1.92 11.82
N GLU A 199 -6.83 -2.90 11.80
CA GLU A 199 -6.99 -3.79 12.95
C GLU A 199 -5.74 -4.64 13.18
N SER A 200 -5.14 -5.13 12.11
CA SER A 200 -3.96 -6.00 12.17
C SER A 200 -2.69 -5.29 12.64
N ILE A 201 -2.53 -3.98 12.41
CA ILE A 201 -1.38 -3.22 12.93
C ILE A 201 -1.41 -3.06 14.45
N LYS A 202 -2.55 -3.25 15.11
CA LYS A 202 -2.68 -3.24 16.58
C LYS A 202 -2.17 -4.53 17.24
N SER A 203 -1.68 -5.47 16.45
CA SER A 203 -1.08 -6.71 16.96
C SER A 203 0.14 -6.42 17.84
N LYS A 204 0.28 -7.18 18.93
CA LYS A 204 1.48 -7.11 19.79
C LYS A 204 2.71 -7.80 19.18
N ASN A 205 2.53 -8.55 18.10
CA ASN A 205 3.63 -9.23 17.43
C ASN A 205 4.24 -8.32 16.37
N GLU A 206 5.52 -7.99 16.54
CA GLU A 206 6.25 -7.08 15.66
C GLU A 206 6.30 -7.51 14.18
N ILE A 207 6.27 -8.82 13.91
CA ILE A 207 6.34 -9.36 12.55
C ILE A 207 4.99 -9.24 11.85
N ILE A 208 3.90 -9.48 12.58
CA ILE A 208 2.53 -9.28 12.10
C ILE A 208 2.30 -7.79 11.84
N GLN A 209 2.70 -6.96 12.80
CA GLN A 209 2.62 -5.50 12.70
C GLN A 209 3.44 -4.97 11.50
N HIS A 210 4.64 -5.51 11.27
CA HIS A 210 5.47 -5.18 10.10
C HIS A 210 4.75 -5.48 8.77
N GLY A 211 4.18 -6.68 8.63
CA GLY A 211 3.46 -7.07 7.43
C GLY A 211 2.18 -6.28 7.21
N ALA A 212 1.43 -6.02 8.28
CA ALA A 212 0.22 -5.21 8.25
C ALA A 212 0.50 -3.75 7.88
N SER A 213 1.55 -3.14 8.44
CA SER A 213 1.96 -1.77 8.12
C SER A 213 2.33 -1.62 6.65
N LEU A 214 3.19 -2.52 6.11
CA LEU A 214 3.53 -2.50 4.68
C LEU A 214 2.29 -2.71 3.80
N GLY A 215 1.41 -3.63 4.20
CA GLY A 215 0.15 -3.89 3.49
C GLY A 215 -0.75 -2.66 3.47
N LEU A 216 -0.90 -1.99 4.61
CA LEU A 216 -1.70 -0.77 4.75
C LEU A 216 -1.14 0.38 3.90
N GLY A 217 0.19 0.59 3.95
CA GLY A 217 0.86 1.60 3.14
C GLY A 217 0.64 1.42 1.63
N LEU A 218 0.61 0.16 1.15
CA LEU A 218 0.35 -0.15 -0.26
C LEU A 218 -1.12 0.06 -0.65
N THR A 219 -2.05 -0.39 0.20
CA THR A 219 -3.50 -0.28 -0.07
C THR A 219 -3.96 1.17 -0.06
N ALA A 220 -3.49 1.94 0.91
CA ALA A 220 -3.81 3.35 1.08
C ALA A 220 -2.80 4.29 0.40
N MET A 221 -2.00 3.80 -0.55
CA MET A 221 -0.96 4.58 -1.23
C MET A 221 -1.54 5.86 -1.86
N ALA A 222 -0.88 6.99 -1.60
CA ALA A 222 -1.23 8.31 -2.12
C ALA A 222 -2.66 8.79 -1.77
N THR A 223 -3.29 8.24 -0.74
CA THR A 223 -4.59 8.73 -0.27
C THR A 223 -4.47 10.06 0.47
N GLY A 224 -3.31 10.33 1.11
CA GLY A 224 -3.10 11.49 1.96
C GLY A 224 -3.97 11.44 3.22
N ASP A 225 -4.28 10.25 3.72
CA ASP A 225 -5.11 10.04 4.90
C ASP A 225 -4.28 10.26 6.17
N THR A 226 -4.57 11.36 6.86
CA THR A 226 -3.85 11.74 8.10
C THR A 226 -4.15 10.79 9.26
N ALA A 227 -5.35 10.21 9.33
CA ALA A 227 -5.68 9.28 10.40
C ALA A 227 -4.86 7.98 10.28
N ILE A 228 -4.68 7.46 9.06
CA ILE A 228 -3.80 6.30 8.82
C ILE A 228 -2.34 6.68 9.11
N PHE A 229 -1.91 7.89 8.75
CA PHE A 229 -0.57 8.37 9.07
C PHE A 229 -0.32 8.38 10.57
N GLU A 230 -1.23 8.91 11.37
CA GLU A 230 -1.11 8.97 12.83
C GLU A 230 -1.03 7.57 13.46
N GLU A 231 -1.88 6.64 13.04
CA GLU A 231 -1.81 5.24 13.52
C GLU A 231 -0.45 4.59 13.20
N LEU A 232 0.13 4.88 12.03
CA LEU A 232 1.47 4.40 11.66
C LEU A 232 2.57 5.12 12.46
N TYR A 233 2.40 6.42 12.72
CA TYR A 233 3.34 7.19 13.52
C TYR A 233 3.42 6.69 14.97
N GLU A 234 2.31 6.29 15.58
CA GLU A 234 2.30 5.64 16.90
C GLU A 234 3.19 4.38 16.91
N ILE A 235 3.19 3.60 15.83
CA ILE A 235 4.06 2.42 15.73
C ILE A 235 5.54 2.83 15.59
N ILE A 236 5.84 3.89 14.85
CA ILE A 236 7.21 4.41 14.73
C ILE A 236 7.76 4.81 16.10
N VAL A 237 6.97 5.56 16.86
CA VAL A 237 7.36 6.06 18.19
C VAL A 237 7.46 4.95 19.24
N SER A 238 6.85 3.79 19.00
CA SER A 238 7.03 2.61 19.88
C SER A 238 8.46 2.07 19.92
N ASP A 239 9.34 2.60 19.08
CA ASP A 239 10.78 2.32 18.99
C ASP A 239 11.16 0.85 18.78
N ASN A 240 10.29 0.10 18.12
CA ASN A 240 10.59 -1.26 17.68
C ASN A 240 11.22 -1.23 16.28
N ALA A 241 12.46 -1.72 16.17
CA ALA A 241 13.23 -1.67 14.92
C ALA A 241 12.57 -2.42 13.72
N VAL A 242 11.77 -3.46 13.99
CA VAL A 242 11.14 -4.28 12.95
C VAL A 242 9.85 -3.63 12.44
N SER A 243 8.95 -3.31 13.34
CA SER A 243 7.68 -2.67 12.97
C SER A 243 7.83 -1.21 12.59
N GLY A 244 8.74 -0.47 13.26
CA GLY A 244 8.99 0.94 12.99
C GLY A 244 9.58 1.21 11.60
N GLU A 245 10.49 0.35 11.09
CA GLU A 245 10.98 0.45 9.70
C GLU A 245 9.82 0.33 8.70
N ALA A 246 8.95 -0.66 8.89
CA ALA A 246 7.81 -0.90 8.01
C ALA A 246 6.77 0.22 8.10
N ALA A 247 6.46 0.67 9.31
CA ALA A 247 5.51 1.75 9.55
C ALA A 247 5.99 3.08 8.95
N SER A 248 7.30 3.37 9.04
CA SER A 248 7.89 4.57 8.42
C SER A 248 7.70 4.56 6.91
N ILE A 249 8.04 3.45 6.24
CA ILE A 249 7.86 3.31 4.79
C ILE A 249 6.36 3.42 4.43
N ALA A 250 5.49 2.79 5.21
CA ALA A 250 4.05 2.84 5.00
C ALA A 250 3.49 4.27 5.13
N ALA A 251 3.92 5.03 6.15
CA ALA A 251 3.54 6.43 6.33
C ALA A 251 3.93 7.29 5.12
N GLY A 252 5.15 7.10 4.60
CA GLY A 252 5.60 7.75 3.37
C GLY A 252 4.75 7.37 2.15
N LEU A 253 4.34 6.10 2.02
CA LEU A 253 3.48 5.64 0.91
C LEU A 253 2.08 6.25 0.99
N VAL A 254 1.47 6.31 2.18
CA VAL A 254 0.15 6.91 2.39
C VAL A 254 0.16 8.39 2.00
N MET A 255 1.20 9.10 2.42
CA MET A 255 1.38 10.55 2.19
C MET A 255 2.14 10.88 0.89
N LEU A 256 2.30 9.94 -0.02
CA LEU A 256 3.07 10.07 -1.25
C LEU A 256 2.70 11.34 -2.03
N GLY A 257 3.67 12.24 -2.23
CA GLY A 257 3.55 13.47 -3.02
C GLY A 257 2.57 14.49 -2.42
N THR A 258 2.27 14.42 -1.12
CA THR A 258 1.39 15.39 -0.46
C THR A 258 2.13 16.64 0.01
N GLY A 259 3.43 16.52 0.33
CA GLY A 259 4.20 17.55 1.04
C GLY A 259 3.60 17.87 2.41
N TYR A 260 3.22 16.85 3.18
CA TYR A 260 2.64 17.01 4.51
C TYR A 260 3.70 17.46 5.50
N GLU A 261 3.84 18.79 5.68
CA GLU A 261 4.90 19.44 6.46
C GLU A 261 4.94 18.97 7.93
N GLU A 262 3.78 18.97 8.61
CA GLU A 262 3.69 18.51 10.00
C GLU A 262 4.18 17.06 10.16
N GLY A 263 3.81 16.19 9.24
CA GLY A 263 4.29 14.80 9.22
C GLY A 263 5.78 14.68 9.01
N ILE A 264 6.37 15.52 8.15
CA ILE A 264 7.81 15.57 7.93
C ILE A 264 8.54 16.03 9.19
N GLU A 265 8.07 17.11 9.84
CA GLU A 265 8.66 17.63 11.08
C GLU A 265 8.63 16.57 12.17
N ASN A 266 7.50 15.90 12.37
CA ASN A 266 7.34 14.81 13.33
C ASN A 266 8.31 13.65 13.06
N LEU A 267 8.42 13.21 11.79
CA LEU A 267 9.31 12.12 11.40
C LEU A 267 10.79 12.50 11.60
N ILE A 268 11.20 13.70 11.19
CA ILE A 268 12.58 14.19 11.37
C ILE A 268 12.90 14.35 12.86
N GLY A 269 11.98 14.91 13.64
CA GLY A 269 12.16 15.03 15.10
C GLY A 269 12.44 13.68 15.73
N TYR A 270 11.60 12.67 15.42
CA TYR A 270 11.80 11.34 15.96
C TYR A 270 13.07 10.63 15.45
N ALA A 271 13.51 10.92 14.22
CA ALA A 271 14.76 10.37 13.69
C ALA A 271 16.00 10.83 14.49
N HIS A 272 15.94 11.98 15.18
CA HIS A 272 17.00 12.44 16.09
C HIS A 272 16.97 11.72 17.44
N ASP A 273 15.81 11.22 17.87
CA ASP A 273 15.63 10.60 19.18
C ASP A 273 15.93 9.09 19.18
N THR A 274 15.59 8.40 18.09
CA THR A 274 15.78 6.95 17.98
C THR A 274 17.25 6.59 17.70
N LYS A 275 17.68 5.43 18.25
CA LYS A 275 18.99 4.83 17.98
C LYS A 275 18.94 3.72 16.93
N HIS A 276 17.76 3.39 16.43
CA HIS A 276 17.56 2.31 15.50
C HIS A 276 17.78 2.76 14.04
N GLU A 277 18.95 2.42 13.47
CA GLU A 277 19.28 2.74 12.07
C GLU A 277 18.21 2.29 11.05
N LYS A 278 17.46 1.23 11.34
CA LYS A 278 16.38 0.75 10.48
C LYS A 278 15.23 1.76 10.41
N ILE A 279 14.85 2.31 11.57
CA ILE A 279 13.79 3.34 11.64
C ILE A 279 14.27 4.60 10.92
N ILE A 280 15.52 5.05 11.18
CA ILE A 280 16.09 6.23 10.52
C ILE A 280 16.06 6.06 8.98
N ARG A 281 16.44 4.89 8.47
CA ARG A 281 16.34 4.60 7.01
C ARG A 281 14.92 4.61 6.50
N GLY A 282 13.99 4.06 7.27
CA GLY A 282 12.56 4.07 6.94
C GLY A 282 12.03 5.51 6.88
N ILE A 283 12.36 6.35 7.86
CA ILE A 283 11.98 7.76 7.91
C ILE A 283 12.58 8.53 6.72
N ALA A 284 13.86 8.33 6.42
CA ALA A 284 14.50 8.98 5.26
C ALA A 284 13.77 8.64 3.95
N MET A 285 13.35 7.37 3.79
CA MET A 285 12.53 6.96 2.65
C MET A 285 11.16 7.64 2.68
N ALA A 286 10.53 7.72 3.85
CA ALA A 286 9.20 8.33 4.02
C ALA A 286 9.22 9.81 3.62
N VAL A 287 10.19 10.58 4.09
CA VAL A 287 10.36 12.00 3.74
C VAL A 287 10.50 12.17 2.23
N GLY A 288 11.37 11.36 1.58
CA GLY A 288 11.53 11.39 0.13
C GLY A 288 10.24 11.02 -0.64
N LEU A 289 9.40 10.14 -0.08
CA LEU A 289 8.11 9.79 -0.67
C LEU A 289 7.07 10.91 -0.48
N ILE A 290 7.02 11.55 0.69
CA ILE A 290 6.10 12.65 0.98
C ILE A 290 6.38 13.84 0.04
N GLU A 291 7.64 14.15 -0.21
CA GLU A 291 8.08 15.23 -1.09
C GLU A 291 8.15 14.84 -2.58
N TYR A 292 7.76 13.62 -2.92
CA TYR A 292 7.85 13.14 -4.30
C TYR A 292 7.12 14.04 -5.30
N GLY A 293 7.84 14.51 -6.33
CA GLY A 293 7.30 15.36 -7.39
C GLY A 293 7.18 16.84 -7.01
N ARG A 294 7.80 17.26 -5.91
CA ARG A 294 7.92 18.67 -5.51
C ARG A 294 9.38 19.10 -5.72
N GLU A 295 9.62 19.79 -6.85
CA GLU A 295 10.98 20.12 -7.29
C GLU A 295 11.66 21.21 -6.47
N GLU A 296 10.87 22.06 -5.77
CA GLU A 296 11.35 23.17 -4.93
C GLU A 296 10.50 23.26 -3.67
N ALA A 297 10.91 22.66 -2.59
CA ALA A 297 10.32 22.83 -1.26
C ALA A 297 11.41 23.25 -0.26
#